data_1df308a31d34bac74b05cdc0c52756cd
#
_entry.id   1df308a31d34bac74b05cdc0c52756cd
#
_cell.length_a   1.000
_cell.length_b   1.000
_cell.length_c   1.000
_cell.angle_alpha   90.00
_cell.angle_beta   90.00
_cell.angle_gamma   90.00
#
_symmetry.space_group_name_H-M   'P 1'
#
loop_
_entity.id
_entity.type
_entity.pdbx_description
1 polymer ?
#
loop_
_entity_poly.entity_id
_entity_poly.type
_entity_poly.pdbx_seq_one_letter_code
_entity_poly.pdbx_strand_id
1 'polypeptide(L)'
;MKKLKNISLILLVLVLLIIGSSSIVVTNENEYSLIRQFGKVDHVVSSAGVTFKIPFVQSVDKLPKEILLYDLSSSDVITSDKKTMICDSYILWQINDPLKFAQTLNSSISNAESRLDTIVYNSTKNIISSTTQNDVISGRDGELAAAIMKNIGNTTEQYGIELLSFETKQLDLPSDNKAAVYERMISERENISATYTAEGSSEAQKIRNTTDKEVNVLLSEANKNAEILIAEGEAEYMKILSDAYADASKQDFYSFVRSLDALKASMTGD
;
A
#
# COMPACT_ATOMS: atom_id res chain seq x y z
N MET A 1 53.25 -63.44 -32.63
CA MET A 1 53.57 -62.00 -32.71
C MET A 1 52.56 -61.21 -33.53
N LYS A 2 52.08 -61.63 -34.72
CA LYS A 2 51.06 -60.87 -35.51
C LYS A 2 49.71 -60.69 -34.82
N LYS A 3 49.20 -61.70 -34.08
CA LYS A 3 47.94 -61.65 -33.34
C LYS A 3 47.98 -60.64 -32.16
N LEU A 4 49.09 -60.53 -31.43
CA LEU A 4 49.26 -59.52 -30.37
C LEU A 4 49.35 -58.10 -30.93
N LYS A 5 49.97 -57.87 -32.09
CA LYS A 5 49.99 -56.56 -32.76
C LYS A 5 48.61 -56.11 -33.19
N ASN A 6 47.80 -57.06 -33.70
CA ASN A 6 46.41 -56.74 -34.09
C ASN A 6 45.54 -56.41 -32.88
N ILE A 7 45.68 -57.11 -31.74
CA ILE A 7 44.94 -56.82 -30.49
C ILE A 7 45.37 -55.46 -29.95
N SER A 8 46.69 -55.14 -29.94
CA SER A 8 47.16 -53.80 -29.52
C SER A 8 46.67 -52.69 -30.42
N LEU A 9 46.53 -52.88 -31.72
CA LEU A 9 46.00 -51.92 -32.65
C LEU A 9 44.50 -51.66 -32.41
N ILE A 10 43.70 -52.72 -32.19
CA ILE A 10 42.32 -52.66 -31.87
C ILE A 10 42.12 -51.88 -30.55
N LEU A 11 42.93 -52.19 -29.52
CA LEU A 11 42.84 -51.48 -28.23
C LEU A 11 43.18 -49.98 -28.37
N LEU A 12 44.20 -49.63 -29.19
CA LEU A 12 44.62 -48.28 -29.48
C LEU A 12 43.48 -47.48 -30.20
N VAL A 13 42.86 -48.13 -31.20
CA VAL A 13 41.67 -47.49 -31.90
C VAL A 13 40.50 -47.30 -30.96
N LEU A 14 40.24 -48.28 -30.08
CA LEU A 14 39.17 -48.17 -29.09
C LEU A 14 39.45 -47.05 -28.10
N VAL A 15 40.68 -46.88 -27.62
CA VAL A 15 41.09 -45.76 -26.75
C VAL A 15 40.95 -44.42 -27.46
N LEU A 16 41.34 -44.31 -28.74
CA LEU A 16 41.16 -43.10 -29.55
C LEU A 16 39.68 -42.74 -29.76
N LEU A 17 38.83 -43.74 -29.96
CA LEU A 17 37.38 -43.54 -30.06
C LEU A 17 36.78 -43.03 -28.75
N ILE A 18 37.19 -43.59 -27.62
CA ILE A 18 36.73 -43.11 -26.28
C ILE A 18 37.19 -41.66 -26.03
N ILE A 19 38.45 -41.34 -26.34
CA ILE A 19 38.98 -39.98 -26.20
C ILE A 19 38.22 -39.02 -27.12
N GLY A 20 38.00 -39.38 -28.38
CA GLY A 20 37.25 -38.58 -29.34
C GLY A 20 35.81 -38.33 -28.90
N SER A 21 35.10 -39.34 -28.43
CA SER A 21 33.74 -39.21 -27.89
C SER A 21 33.69 -38.35 -26.63
N SER A 22 34.66 -38.47 -25.74
CA SER A 22 34.76 -37.68 -24.50
C SER A 22 35.18 -36.21 -24.73
N SER A 23 35.68 -35.88 -25.94
CA SER A 23 36.11 -34.54 -26.31
C SER A 23 34.94 -33.62 -26.76
N ILE A 24 33.79 -34.19 -27.08
CA ILE A 24 32.67 -33.47 -27.63
C ILE A 24 31.82 -32.90 -26.47
N VAL A 25 31.56 -31.58 -26.51
CA VAL A 25 30.64 -30.86 -25.60
C VAL A 25 29.52 -30.29 -26.43
N VAL A 26 28.30 -30.70 -26.12
CA VAL A 26 27.08 -30.14 -26.71
C VAL A 26 26.50 -29.13 -25.75
N THR A 27 26.36 -27.88 -26.22
CA THR A 27 25.75 -26.80 -25.50
C THR A 27 24.33 -26.54 -26.10
N ASN A 28 23.31 -26.58 -25.27
CA ASN A 28 21.93 -26.26 -25.65
C ASN A 28 21.71 -24.74 -25.61
N GLU A 29 20.62 -24.27 -26.21
CA GLU A 29 20.29 -22.87 -26.28
C GLU A 29 19.97 -22.26 -24.89
N ASN A 30 19.46 -23.10 -23.98
CA ASN A 30 19.02 -22.70 -22.63
C ASN A 30 20.14 -22.82 -21.58
N GLU A 31 21.38 -23.11 -21.99
CA GLU A 31 22.47 -23.27 -21.04
C GLU A 31 23.75 -22.58 -21.50
N TYR A 32 24.55 -22.18 -20.54
CA TYR A 32 25.93 -21.80 -20.74
C TYR A 32 26.82 -23.03 -20.45
N SER A 33 27.82 -23.31 -21.28
CA SER A 33 28.83 -24.29 -20.99
C SER A 33 30.15 -23.60 -20.65
N LEU A 34 30.62 -23.79 -19.41
CA LEU A 34 31.86 -23.24 -18.93
C LEU A 34 32.92 -24.34 -19.00
N ILE A 35 33.94 -24.13 -19.79
CA ILE A 35 35.07 -25.03 -19.89
C ILE A 35 36.12 -24.58 -18.88
N ARG A 36 36.44 -25.47 -17.92
CA ARG A 36 37.42 -25.20 -16.88
C ARG A 36 38.68 -26.06 -17.14
N GLN A 37 39.82 -25.44 -16.92
CA GLN A 37 41.10 -26.11 -16.93
C GLN A 37 41.76 -25.93 -15.57
N PHE A 38 42.07 -27.03 -14.88
CA PHE A 38 42.64 -27.00 -13.52
C PHE A 38 41.90 -26.08 -12.53
N GLY A 39 40.56 -26.08 -12.61
CA GLY A 39 39.70 -25.27 -11.73
C GLY A 39 39.46 -23.80 -12.17
N LYS A 40 40.26 -23.29 -13.13
CA LYS A 40 40.08 -21.97 -13.70
C LYS A 40 39.15 -22.04 -14.93
N VAL A 41 38.20 -21.10 -15.05
CA VAL A 41 37.39 -20.97 -16.27
C VAL A 41 38.31 -20.50 -17.41
N ASP A 42 38.41 -21.30 -18.45
CA ASP A 42 39.19 -21.02 -19.64
C ASP A 42 38.36 -20.22 -20.64
N HIS A 43 37.17 -20.70 -21.00
CA HIS A 43 36.22 -19.96 -21.81
C HIS A 43 34.77 -20.38 -21.53
N VAL A 44 33.86 -19.48 -21.93
CA VAL A 44 32.41 -19.62 -21.77
C VAL A 44 31.78 -19.76 -23.15
N VAL A 45 30.98 -20.78 -23.35
CA VAL A 45 30.23 -21.02 -24.58
C VAL A 45 28.79 -20.61 -24.30
N SER A 46 28.36 -19.53 -24.95
CA SER A 46 27.00 -18.94 -24.78
C SER A 46 26.04 -19.29 -25.92
N SER A 47 26.59 -19.83 -27.04
CA SER A 47 25.80 -20.22 -28.22
C SER A 47 25.61 -21.73 -28.28
N ALA A 48 24.39 -22.12 -28.72
CA ALA A 48 24.10 -23.51 -28.97
C ALA A 48 25.03 -24.08 -30.06
N GLY A 49 25.52 -25.28 -29.86
CA GLY A 49 26.40 -25.93 -30.81
C GLY A 49 27.30 -27.02 -30.19
N VAL A 50 28.23 -27.43 -30.98
CA VAL A 50 29.23 -28.43 -30.59
C VAL A 50 30.58 -27.75 -30.41
N THR A 51 31.15 -27.95 -29.22
CA THR A 51 32.49 -27.44 -28.85
C THR A 51 33.37 -28.60 -28.45
N PHE A 52 34.69 -28.47 -28.61
CA PHE A 52 35.64 -29.50 -28.22
C PHE A 52 36.36 -29.13 -26.93
N LYS A 53 36.50 -30.10 -26.05
CA LYS A 53 37.33 -30.01 -24.83
C LYS A 53 38.47 -31.04 -24.86
N ILE A 54 39.51 -30.77 -24.09
CA ILE A 54 40.60 -31.72 -23.88
C ILE A 54 40.17 -32.69 -22.77
N PRO A 55 39.92 -33.96 -23.09
CA PRO A 55 39.55 -34.96 -22.07
C PRO A 55 40.64 -35.07 -21.00
N PHE A 56 40.22 -35.39 -19.76
CA PHE A 56 41.06 -35.53 -18.57
C PHE A 56 41.68 -34.24 -18.02
N VAL A 57 41.82 -33.18 -18.83
CA VAL A 57 42.41 -31.89 -18.42
C VAL A 57 41.35 -30.84 -18.19
N GLN A 58 40.29 -30.85 -19.01
CA GLN A 58 39.22 -29.89 -18.96
C GLN A 58 37.93 -30.52 -18.44
N SER A 59 37.27 -29.83 -17.50
CA SER A 59 35.93 -30.14 -17.05
C SER A 59 34.91 -29.10 -17.63
N VAL A 60 33.65 -29.50 -17.70
CA VAL A 60 32.57 -28.62 -18.18
C VAL A 60 31.54 -28.50 -17.11
N ASP A 61 31.23 -27.24 -16.71
CA ASP A 61 30.10 -26.91 -15.89
C ASP A 61 29.01 -26.34 -16.79
N LYS A 62 27.75 -26.72 -16.54
CA LYS A 62 26.59 -26.20 -17.24
C LYS A 62 25.82 -25.32 -16.31
N LEU A 63 25.48 -24.10 -16.75
CA LEU A 63 24.67 -23.15 -16.03
C LEU A 63 23.40 -22.85 -16.82
N PRO A 64 22.24 -22.74 -16.17
CA PRO A 64 21.00 -22.37 -16.83
C PRO A 64 21.07 -20.92 -17.33
N LYS A 65 20.52 -20.67 -18.51
CA LYS A 65 20.36 -19.35 -19.12
C LYS A 65 18.94 -18.82 -18.94
N GLU A 66 18.06 -19.67 -18.46
CA GLU A 66 16.65 -19.35 -18.20
C GLU A 66 16.47 -18.55 -16.92
N ILE A 67 15.28 -17.96 -16.79
CA ILE A 67 14.87 -17.26 -15.57
C ILE A 67 14.60 -18.29 -14.48
N LEU A 68 15.25 -18.11 -13.34
CA LEU A 68 15.12 -18.95 -12.16
C LEU A 68 14.22 -18.27 -11.14
N LEU A 69 13.36 -19.06 -10.51
CA LEU A 69 12.56 -18.64 -9.37
C LEU A 69 13.24 -19.14 -8.10
N TYR A 70 13.44 -18.23 -7.15
CA TYR A 70 13.88 -18.57 -5.81
C TYR A 70 12.86 -18.10 -4.78
N ASP A 71 12.39 -19.04 -3.99
CA ASP A 71 11.44 -18.80 -2.89
C ASP A 71 12.23 -18.47 -1.62
N LEU A 72 12.11 -17.22 -1.14
CA LEU A 72 12.81 -16.77 0.05
C LEU A 72 12.17 -17.35 1.30
N SER A 73 12.99 -17.61 2.30
CA SER A 73 12.48 -18.05 3.61
C SER A 73 11.63 -16.95 4.24
N SER A 74 10.46 -17.35 4.73
CA SER A 74 9.60 -16.46 5.51
C SER A 74 10.37 -15.84 6.67
N SER A 75 10.27 -14.51 6.84
CA SER A 75 11.05 -13.78 7.82
C SER A 75 10.22 -12.77 8.60
N ASP A 76 10.56 -12.62 9.89
CA ASP A 76 9.98 -11.61 10.75
C ASP A 76 10.69 -10.27 10.53
N VAL A 77 9.93 -9.24 10.24
CA VAL A 77 10.40 -7.87 10.06
C VAL A 77 9.62 -6.91 10.95
N ILE A 78 10.30 -5.90 11.47
CA ILE A 78 9.71 -4.91 12.37
C ILE A 78 9.58 -3.60 11.63
N THR A 79 8.38 -3.05 11.57
CA THR A 79 8.06 -1.76 10.95
C THR A 79 8.52 -0.57 11.79
N SER A 80 8.51 0.65 11.24
CA SER A 80 8.89 1.88 11.95
C SER A 80 8.01 2.16 13.18
N ASP A 81 6.75 1.74 13.15
CA ASP A 81 5.81 1.81 14.27
C ASP A 81 5.89 0.60 15.23
N LYS A 82 7.02 -0.15 15.19
CA LYS A 82 7.38 -1.27 16.08
C LYS A 82 6.39 -2.43 16.07
N LYS A 83 5.75 -2.66 14.95
CA LYS A 83 4.89 -3.82 14.74
C LYS A 83 5.65 -4.90 13.99
N THR A 84 5.57 -6.14 14.46
CA THR A 84 6.17 -7.29 13.78
C THR A 84 5.25 -7.77 12.68
N MET A 85 5.80 -8.01 11.50
CA MET A 85 5.13 -8.59 10.34
C MET A 85 5.94 -9.78 9.83
N ILE A 86 5.24 -10.78 9.33
CA ILE A 86 5.83 -11.91 8.62
C ILE A 86 5.77 -11.60 7.14
N CYS A 87 6.95 -11.57 6.50
CA CYS A 87 7.08 -11.35 5.06
C CYS A 87 7.49 -12.66 4.39
N ASP A 88 6.66 -13.12 3.46
CA ASP A 88 6.92 -14.24 2.57
C ASP A 88 6.99 -13.72 1.13
N SER A 89 8.06 -14.02 0.41
CA SER A 89 8.37 -13.44 -0.90
C SER A 89 9.17 -14.38 -1.77
N TYR A 90 9.18 -14.10 -3.06
CA TYR A 90 10.04 -14.80 -4.03
C TYR A 90 10.70 -13.79 -4.97
N ILE A 91 11.73 -14.23 -5.62
CA ILE A 91 12.47 -13.47 -6.62
C ILE A 91 12.57 -14.22 -7.93
N LEU A 92 12.59 -13.46 -9.02
CA LEU A 92 12.96 -13.95 -10.33
C LEU A 92 14.35 -13.39 -10.67
N TRP A 93 15.25 -14.27 -11.06
CA TRP A 93 16.62 -13.91 -11.34
C TRP A 93 17.19 -14.73 -12.48
N GLN A 94 18.25 -14.24 -13.10
CA GLN A 94 18.96 -14.95 -14.16
C GLN A 94 20.46 -14.72 -14.07
N ILE A 95 21.23 -15.60 -14.71
CA ILE A 95 22.67 -15.46 -14.83
C ILE A 95 22.95 -14.62 -16.07
N ASN A 96 23.43 -13.39 -15.86
CA ASN A 96 23.77 -12.46 -16.94
C ASN A 96 25.26 -12.58 -17.33
N ASP A 97 26.14 -12.75 -16.35
CA ASP A 97 27.59 -12.95 -16.59
C ASP A 97 28.05 -14.31 -15.99
N PRO A 98 28.04 -15.38 -16.81
CA PRO A 98 28.41 -16.71 -16.33
C PRO A 98 29.87 -16.81 -15.90
N LEU A 99 30.77 -15.93 -16.40
CA LEU A 99 32.17 -15.91 -15.96
C LEU A 99 32.27 -15.36 -14.51
N LYS A 100 31.69 -14.24 -14.24
CA LYS A 100 31.63 -13.67 -12.86
C LYS A 100 30.92 -14.64 -11.90
N PHE A 101 29.80 -15.23 -12.33
CA PHE A 101 29.09 -16.24 -11.57
C PHE A 101 29.96 -17.41 -11.16
N ALA A 102 30.71 -17.93 -12.11
CA ALA A 102 31.64 -19.06 -11.85
C ALA A 102 32.78 -18.67 -10.91
N GLN A 103 33.31 -17.46 -11.03
CA GLN A 103 34.42 -16.97 -10.21
C GLN A 103 34.03 -16.65 -8.78
N THR A 104 32.84 -16.08 -8.58
CA THR A 104 32.37 -15.60 -7.27
C THR A 104 31.59 -16.65 -6.49
N LEU A 105 30.78 -17.46 -7.21
CA LEU A 105 29.84 -18.41 -6.64
C LEU A 105 30.22 -19.90 -6.97
N ASN A 106 31.32 -20.08 -7.63
CA ASN A 106 31.87 -21.41 -7.97
C ASN A 106 30.93 -22.27 -8.84
N SER A 107 30.18 -21.64 -9.75
CA SER A 107 29.14 -22.25 -10.59
C SER A 107 28.02 -22.95 -9.81
N SER A 108 27.81 -22.61 -8.54
CA SER A 108 26.80 -23.22 -7.68
C SER A 108 25.56 -22.33 -7.58
N ILE A 109 24.41 -22.84 -8.02
CA ILE A 109 23.11 -22.18 -7.89
C ILE A 109 22.75 -21.99 -6.41
N SER A 110 23.00 -22.99 -5.56
CA SER A 110 22.71 -22.91 -4.13
C SER A 110 23.54 -21.82 -3.42
N ASN A 111 24.78 -21.58 -3.84
CA ASN A 111 25.56 -20.44 -3.33
C ASN A 111 24.97 -19.11 -3.79
N ALA A 112 24.46 -19.04 -5.01
CA ALA A 112 23.78 -17.87 -5.53
C ALA A 112 22.51 -17.56 -4.74
N GLU A 113 21.66 -18.56 -4.53
CA GLU A 113 20.42 -18.45 -3.75
C GLU A 113 20.71 -18.00 -2.33
N SER A 114 21.70 -18.55 -1.65
CA SER A 114 22.10 -18.13 -0.30
C SER A 114 22.58 -16.67 -0.24
N ARG A 115 23.23 -16.18 -1.30
CA ARG A 115 23.67 -14.78 -1.40
C ARG A 115 22.48 -13.86 -1.70
N LEU A 116 21.60 -14.27 -2.60
CA LEU A 116 20.38 -13.56 -2.93
C LEU A 116 19.47 -13.46 -1.70
N ASP A 117 19.29 -14.54 -0.96
CA ASP A 117 18.54 -14.56 0.30
C ASP A 117 19.05 -13.47 1.26
N THR A 118 20.34 -13.42 1.49
CA THR A 118 20.95 -12.41 2.37
C THR A 118 20.75 -10.98 1.88
N ILE A 119 20.97 -10.73 0.58
CA ILE A 119 20.85 -9.40 -0.02
C ILE A 119 19.41 -8.92 0.02
N VAL A 120 18.47 -9.77 -0.40
CA VAL A 120 17.04 -9.45 -0.47
C VAL A 120 16.46 -9.28 0.92
N TYR A 121 16.78 -10.19 1.86
CA TYR A 121 16.37 -10.08 3.26
C TYR A 121 16.80 -8.75 3.88
N ASN A 122 18.06 -8.36 3.74
CA ASN A 122 18.55 -7.10 4.29
C ASN A 122 17.87 -5.90 3.64
N SER A 123 17.65 -5.92 2.34
CA SER A 123 16.95 -4.85 1.62
C SER A 123 15.50 -4.74 2.06
N THR A 124 14.79 -5.87 2.14
CA THR A 124 13.40 -5.94 2.62
C THR A 124 13.28 -5.42 4.05
N LYS A 125 14.18 -5.86 4.93
CA LYS A 125 14.25 -5.39 6.31
C LYS A 125 14.48 -3.89 6.40
N ASN A 126 15.40 -3.34 5.63
CA ASN A 126 15.69 -1.91 5.63
C ASN A 126 14.49 -1.08 5.19
N ILE A 127 13.82 -1.46 4.12
CA ILE A 127 12.64 -0.76 3.60
C ILE A 127 11.47 -0.87 4.58
N ILE A 128 11.12 -2.07 5.03
CA ILE A 128 9.99 -2.27 5.96
C ILE A 128 10.24 -1.58 7.30
N SER A 129 11.48 -1.61 7.82
CA SER A 129 11.80 -0.94 9.10
C SER A 129 11.74 0.59 9.02
N SER A 130 11.81 1.17 7.85
CA SER A 130 11.64 2.62 7.62
C SER A 130 10.20 3.03 7.32
N THR A 131 9.29 2.07 7.15
CA THR A 131 7.92 2.29 6.68
C THR A 131 6.92 1.89 7.77
N THR A 132 5.76 2.57 7.86
CA THR A 132 4.70 2.18 8.81
C THR A 132 3.96 0.94 8.33
N GLN A 133 3.33 0.22 9.23
CA GLN A 133 2.54 -0.97 8.86
C GLN A 133 1.46 -0.65 7.81
N ASN A 134 0.77 0.48 7.96
CA ASN A 134 -0.26 0.89 7.01
C ASN A 134 0.31 1.14 5.61
N ASP A 135 1.45 1.79 5.53
CA ASP A 135 2.10 2.09 4.24
C ASP A 135 2.66 0.82 3.59
N VAL A 136 3.18 -0.13 4.39
CA VAL A 136 3.60 -1.46 3.90
C VAL A 136 2.42 -2.23 3.29
N ILE A 137 1.25 -2.20 3.96
CA ILE A 137 0.04 -2.86 3.47
C ILE A 137 -0.50 -2.16 2.21
N SER A 138 -0.49 -0.84 2.19
CA SER A 138 -0.96 -0.05 1.04
C SER A 138 -0.02 -0.16 -0.17
N GLY A 139 1.30 -0.23 0.07
CA GLY A 139 2.33 -0.38 -0.98
C GLY A 139 2.46 -1.80 -1.55
N ARG A 140 1.63 -2.73 -1.10
CA ARG A 140 1.62 -4.14 -1.54
C ARG A 140 1.42 -4.29 -3.06
N ASP A 141 0.73 -3.36 -3.70
CA ASP A 141 0.41 -3.39 -5.14
C ASP A 141 1.58 -3.00 -6.06
N GLY A 142 2.83 -3.16 -5.58
CA GLY A 142 4.06 -3.01 -6.37
C GLY A 142 5.00 -1.89 -5.91
N GLU A 143 4.56 -0.91 -5.13
CA GLU A 143 5.42 0.17 -4.63
C GLU A 143 6.49 -0.37 -3.68
N LEU A 144 6.12 -1.30 -2.80
CA LEU A 144 7.04 -1.97 -1.89
C LEU A 144 8.10 -2.76 -2.66
N ALA A 145 7.68 -3.53 -3.65
CA ALA A 145 8.57 -4.30 -4.50
C ALA A 145 9.56 -3.40 -5.26
N ALA A 146 9.07 -2.31 -5.84
CA ALA A 146 9.91 -1.33 -6.53
C ALA A 146 10.92 -0.66 -5.59
N ALA A 147 10.52 -0.32 -4.36
CA ALA A 147 11.40 0.25 -3.36
C ALA A 147 12.51 -0.73 -2.93
N ILE A 148 12.17 -2.01 -2.73
CA ILE A 148 13.12 -3.06 -2.40
C ILE A 148 14.09 -3.29 -3.56
N MET A 149 13.60 -3.41 -4.79
CA MET A 149 14.42 -3.55 -5.99
C MET A 149 15.39 -2.38 -6.16
N LYS A 150 14.91 -1.15 -5.95
CA LYS A 150 15.75 0.05 -5.96
C LYS A 150 16.82 0.03 -4.88
N ASN A 151 16.50 -0.46 -3.68
CA ASN A 151 17.45 -0.56 -2.57
C ASN A 151 18.53 -1.62 -2.83
N ILE A 152 18.17 -2.75 -3.48
CA ILE A 152 19.13 -3.77 -3.91
C ILE A 152 20.07 -3.18 -4.97
N GLY A 153 19.54 -2.41 -5.92
CA GLY A 153 20.30 -1.79 -7.01
C GLY A 153 21.17 -2.80 -7.75
N ASN A 154 22.42 -2.43 -8.00
CA ASN A 154 23.37 -3.25 -8.75
C ASN A 154 24.21 -4.21 -7.87
N THR A 155 23.79 -4.44 -6.63
CA THR A 155 24.56 -5.27 -5.68
C THR A 155 24.74 -6.72 -6.17
N THR A 156 23.79 -7.22 -6.97
CA THR A 156 23.83 -8.59 -7.51
C THR A 156 24.73 -8.74 -8.73
N GLU A 157 25.02 -7.65 -9.45
CA GLU A 157 25.87 -7.65 -10.66
C GLU A 157 27.32 -8.10 -10.39
N GLN A 158 27.82 -7.87 -9.18
CA GLN A 158 29.15 -8.34 -8.78
C GLN A 158 29.28 -9.87 -8.78
N TYR A 159 28.15 -10.57 -8.67
CA TYR A 159 28.03 -12.02 -8.72
C TYR A 159 27.69 -12.57 -10.12
N GLY A 160 27.51 -11.68 -11.10
CA GLY A 160 27.06 -12.06 -12.43
C GLY A 160 25.58 -12.44 -12.50
N ILE A 161 24.80 -11.94 -11.52
CA ILE A 161 23.37 -12.20 -11.38
C ILE A 161 22.61 -10.92 -11.71
N GLU A 162 21.56 -11.06 -12.50
CA GLU A 162 20.55 -10.02 -12.74
C GLU A 162 19.26 -10.39 -12.02
N LEU A 163 18.80 -9.52 -11.13
CA LEU A 163 17.54 -9.67 -10.44
C LEU A 163 16.45 -8.99 -11.28
N LEU A 164 15.44 -9.75 -11.72
CA LEU A 164 14.40 -9.29 -12.63
C LEU A 164 13.19 -8.73 -11.88
N SER A 165 12.72 -9.43 -10.84
CA SER A 165 11.63 -8.98 -10.01
C SER A 165 11.74 -9.53 -8.58
N PHE A 166 11.14 -8.79 -7.67
CA PHE A 166 10.84 -9.19 -6.31
C PHE A 166 9.33 -9.11 -6.13
N GLU A 167 8.72 -10.16 -5.59
CA GLU A 167 7.28 -10.21 -5.36
C GLU A 167 6.98 -10.71 -3.96
N THR A 168 6.03 -10.06 -3.30
CA THR A 168 5.56 -10.47 -1.98
C THR A 168 4.37 -11.40 -2.13
N LYS A 169 4.51 -12.64 -1.65
CA LYS A 169 3.43 -13.64 -1.61
C LYS A 169 2.45 -13.33 -0.49
N GLN A 170 2.98 -13.06 0.70
CA GLN A 170 2.19 -12.86 1.89
C GLN A 170 2.87 -11.87 2.85
N LEU A 171 2.05 -10.95 3.36
CA LEU A 171 2.37 -10.09 4.49
C LEU A 171 1.34 -10.38 5.57
N ASP A 172 1.78 -10.90 6.71
CA ASP A 172 0.88 -11.29 7.80
C ASP A 172 1.42 -10.84 9.17
N LEU A 173 0.58 -10.95 10.17
CA LEU A 173 0.96 -10.74 11.56
C LEU A 173 1.34 -12.08 12.19
N PRO A 174 2.28 -12.12 13.16
CA PRO A 174 2.59 -13.32 13.92
C PRO A 174 1.33 -13.93 14.55
N SER A 175 1.19 -15.24 14.43
CA SER A 175 0.00 -15.99 14.89
C SER A 175 -0.33 -15.76 16.35
N ASP A 176 0.70 -15.66 17.20
CA ASP A 176 0.58 -15.61 18.66
C ASP A 176 -0.08 -14.33 19.18
N ASN A 177 0.01 -13.24 18.43
CA ASN A 177 -0.55 -11.93 18.81
C ASN A 177 -1.67 -11.45 17.87
N LYS A 178 -2.02 -12.24 16.86
CA LYS A 178 -2.94 -11.83 15.79
C LYS A 178 -4.31 -11.39 16.33
N ALA A 179 -4.89 -12.17 17.24
CA ALA A 179 -6.18 -11.85 17.86
C ALA A 179 -6.14 -10.55 18.67
N ALA A 180 -5.13 -10.38 19.53
CA ALA A 180 -4.99 -9.18 20.36
C ALA A 180 -4.73 -7.91 19.53
N VAL A 181 -3.99 -8.03 18.42
CA VAL A 181 -3.76 -6.91 17.50
C VAL A 181 -5.05 -6.53 16.79
N TYR A 182 -5.83 -7.50 16.33
CA TYR A 182 -7.13 -7.23 15.69
C TYR A 182 -8.12 -6.58 16.66
N GLU A 183 -8.24 -7.07 17.88
CA GLU A 183 -9.10 -6.45 18.90
C GLU A 183 -8.70 -5.00 19.17
N ARG A 184 -7.39 -4.72 19.28
CA ARG A 184 -6.90 -3.36 19.45
C ARG A 184 -7.22 -2.47 18.23
N MET A 185 -7.03 -2.99 17.02
CA MET A 185 -7.35 -2.24 15.77
C MET A 185 -8.85 -1.96 15.68
N ILE A 186 -9.71 -2.91 16.04
CA ILE A 186 -11.16 -2.73 16.09
C ILE A 186 -11.50 -1.63 17.09
N SER A 187 -11.00 -1.71 18.33
CA SER A 187 -11.25 -0.72 19.38
C SER A 187 -10.75 0.69 18.96
N GLU A 188 -9.59 0.79 18.34
CA GLU A 188 -9.08 2.06 17.82
C GLU A 188 -10.00 2.65 16.73
N ARG A 189 -10.50 1.82 15.80
CA ARG A 189 -11.45 2.25 14.77
C ARG A 189 -12.80 2.66 15.34
N GLU A 190 -13.28 1.95 16.35
CA GLU A 190 -14.50 2.30 17.08
C GLU A 190 -14.36 3.65 17.79
N ASN A 191 -13.22 3.92 18.43
CA ASN A 191 -12.93 5.20 19.08
C ASN A 191 -12.89 6.36 18.05
N ILE A 192 -12.23 6.16 16.90
CA ILE A 192 -12.19 7.14 15.82
C ILE A 192 -13.62 7.41 15.30
N SER A 193 -14.40 6.37 15.05
CA SER A 193 -15.80 6.49 14.61
C SER A 193 -16.66 7.23 15.63
N ALA A 194 -16.53 6.91 16.92
CA ALA A 194 -17.24 7.61 18.00
C ALA A 194 -16.87 9.09 18.06
N THR A 195 -15.57 9.41 17.88
CA THR A 195 -15.09 10.80 17.83
C THR A 195 -15.74 11.59 16.70
N TYR A 196 -15.70 11.06 15.47
CA TYR A 196 -16.34 11.72 14.33
C TYR A 196 -17.85 11.85 14.48
N THR A 197 -18.51 10.86 15.08
CA THR A 197 -19.94 10.91 15.37
C THR A 197 -20.25 11.99 16.40
N ALA A 198 -19.45 12.12 17.46
CA ALA A 198 -19.61 13.16 18.48
C ALA A 198 -19.36 14.57 17.91
N GLU A 199 -18.32 14.74 17.11
CA GLU A 199 -18.02 16.01 16.42
C GLU A 199 -19.14 16.40 15.46
N GLY A 200 -19.63 15.48 14.66
CA GLY A 200 -20.74 15.70 13.74
C GLY A 200 -22.04 16.07 14.47
N SER A 201 -22.33 15.40 15.58
CA SER A 201 -23.51 15.72 16.44
C SER A 201 -23.39 17.08 17.07
N SER A 202 -22.19 17.44 17.56
CA SER A 202 -21.94 18.78 18.14
C SER A 202 -22.09 19.87 17.09
N GLU A 203 -21.59 19.69 15.89
CA GLU A 203 -21.70 20.66 14.81
C GLU A 203 -23.16 20.81 14.34
N ALA A 204 -23.89 19.72 14.19
CA ALA A 204 -25.31 19.73 13.88
C ALA A 204 -26.14 20.50 14.95
N GLN A 205 -25.79 20.30 16.23
CA GLN A 205 -26.48 21.03 17.33
C GLN A 205 -26.16 22.52 17.29
N LYS A 206 -24.94 22.94 16.99
CA LYS A 206 -24.59 24.35 16.81
C LYS A 206 -25.41 25.01 15.68
N ILE A 207 -25.51 24.34 14.53
CA ILE A 207 -26.28 24.82 13.39
C ILE A 207 -27.74 24.97 13.79
N ARG A 208 -28.35 23.97 14.45
CA ARG A 208 -29.75 24.07 14.93
C ARG A 208 -29.93 25.23 15.88
N ASN A 209 -29.08 25.35 16.90
CA ASN A 209 -29.19 26.44 17.87
C ASN A 209 -29.04 27.83 17.22
N THR A 210 -28.18 27.98 16.23
CA THR A 210 -28.03 29.23 15.48
C THR A 210 -29.29 29.53 14.67
N THR A 211 -29.81 28.53 13.95
CA THR A 211 -31.04 28.66 13.18
C THR A 211 -32.25 29.01 14.08
N ASP A 212 -32.42 28.30 15.19
CA ASP A 212 -33.49 28.55 16.15
C ASP A 212 -33.41 29.99 16.72
N LYS A 213 -32.18 30.45 17.01
CA LYS A 213 -31.97 31.85 17.44
C LYS A 213 -32.40 32.84 16.34
N GLU A 214 -31.99 32.62 15.10
CA GLU A 214 -32.35 33.51 13.97
C GLU A 214 -33.84 33.52 13.72
N VAL A 215 -34.51 32.35 13.78
CA VAL A 215 -35.98 32.25 13.67
C VAL A 215 -36.70 33.03 14.80
N ASN A 216 -36.22 32.85 16.04
CA ASN A 216 -36.82 33.57 17.19
C ASN A 216 -36.64 35.10 17.09
N VAL A 217 -35.48 35.56 16.61
CA VAL A 217 -35.22 36.98 16.36
C VAL A 217 -36.17 37.49 15.28
N LEU A 218 -36.30 36.77 14.16
CA LEU A 218 -37.20 37.16 13.05
C LEU A 218 -38.68 37.23 13.48
N LEU A 219 -39.13 36.22 14.24
CA LEU A 219 -40.48 36.19 14.79
C LEU A 219 -40.73 37.37 15.76
N SER A 220 -39.76 37.69 16.63
CA SER A 220 -39.85 38.81 17.57
C SER A 220 -39.90 40.15 16.84
N GLU A 221 -39.12 40.33 15.79
CA GLU A 221 -39.16 41.52 14.94
C GLU A 221 -40.49 41.64 14.19
N ALA A 222 -41.00 40.52 13.66
CA ALA A 222 -42.32 40.52 12.99
C ALA A 222 -43.43 40.87 13.95
N ASN A 223 -43.48 40.32 15.16
CA ASN A 223 -44.47 40.64 16.20
C ASN A 223 -44.37 42.11 16.62
N LYS A 224 -43.12 42.59 16.86
CA LYS A 224 -42.87 43.97 17.16
C LYS A 224 -43.47 44.93 16.09
N ASN A 225 -43.18 44.62 14.83
CA ASN A 225 -43.67 45.43 13.71
C ASN A 225 -45.21 45.37 13.59
N ALA A 226 -45.81 44.22 13.84
CA ALA A 226 -47.24 44.04 13.88
C ALA A 226 -47.88 44.88 15.01
N GLU A 227 -47.29 44.83 16.22
CA GLU A 227 -47.76 45.65 17.35
C GLU A 227 -47.62 47.15 17.08
N ILE A 228 -46.54 47.61 16.46
CA ILE A 228 -46.37 49.02 16.04
C ILE A 228 -47.47 49.45 15.06
N LEU A 229 -47.75 48.63 14.03
CA LEU A 229 -48.78 48.87 13.04
C LEU A 229 -50.17 48.93 13.68
N ILE A 230 -50.48 48.06 14.62
CA ILE A 230 -51.72 48.04 15.39
C ILE A 230 -51.85 49.35 16.22
N ALA A 231 -50.74 49.67 16.93
CA ALA A 231 -50.71 50.88 17.75
C ALA A 231 -50.89 52.21 16.92
N GLU A 232 -50.24 52.27 15.75
CA GLU A 232 -50.40 53.39 14.80
C GLU A 232 -51.81 53.42 14.27
N GLY A 233 -52.41 52.29 13.92
CA GLY A 233 -53.81 52.21 13.50
C GLY A 233 -54.79 52.67 14.61
N GLU A 234 -54.55 52.23 15.84
CA GLU A 234 -55.34 52.67 17.01
C GLU A 234 -55.20 54.18 17.29
N ALA A 235 -54.00 54.71 17.18
CA ALA A 235 -53.71 56.13 17.34
C ALA A 235 -54.46 56.99 16.29
N GLU A 236 -54.39 56.55 15.00
CA GLU A 236 -55.12 57.25 13.93
C GLU A 236 -56.64 57.13 14.08
N TYR A 237 -57.14 55.95 14.48
CA TYR A 237 -58.52 55.72 14.83
C TYR A 237 -59.01 56.73 15.96
N MET A 238 -58.24 56.83 17.03
CA MET A 238 -58.51 57.68 18.14
C MET A 238 -58.51 59.18 17.74
N LYS A 239 -57.58 59.56 16.84
CA LYS A 239 -57.49 60.90 16.29
C LYS A 239 -58.73 61.25 15.45
N ILE A 240 -59.10 60.39 14.49
CA ILE A 240 -60.31 60.55 13.68
C ILE A 240 -61.54 60.62 14.55
N LEU A 241 -61.62 59.80 15.58
CA LEU A 241 -62.72 59.78 16.51
C LEU A 241 -62.79 61.06 17.33
N SER A 242 -61.68 61.56 17.84
CA SER A 242 -61.54 62.81 18.56
C SER A 242 -61.96 63.98 17.71
N ASP A 243 -61.51 64.05 16.45
CA ASP A 243 -61.88 65.11 15.51
C ASP A 243 -63.38 65.09 15.17
N ALA A 244 -63.96 63.92 15.00
CA ALA A 244 -65.39 63.75 14.71
C ALA A 244 -66.31 64.16 15.87
N TYR A 245 -65.85 64.08 17.10
CA TYR A 245 -66.60 64.45 18.33
C TYR A 245 -66.09 65.75 18.99
N ALA A 246 -65.27 66.53 18.28
CA ALA A 246 -64.81 67.85 18.79
C ALA A 246 -65.90 68.87 18.96
N ASP A 247 -67.11 68.67 18.37
CA ASP A 247 -68.29 69.51 18.52
C ASP A 247 -68.93 69.28 19.89
N ALA A 248 -69.11 70.36 20.65
CA ALA A 248 -69.67 70.33 22.01
C ALA A 248 -71.05 69.64 22.10
N SER A 249 -71.83 69.60 21.01
CA SER A 249 -73.13 68.93 20.95
C SER A 249 -73.10 67.44 20.93
N LYS A 250 -71.94 66.85 20.57
CA LYS A 250 -71.69 65.42 20.46
C LYS A 250 -70.78 64.82 21.58
N GLN A 251 -70.17 65.71 22.36
CA GLN A 251 -69.18 65.32 23.38
C GLN A 251 -69.82 64.50 24.53
N ASP A 252 -71.03 64.83 24.96
CA ASP A 252 -71.73 64.06 25.97
C ASP A 252 -72.11 62.66 25.50
N PHE A 253 -72.47 62.48 24.25
CA PHE A 253 -72.77 61.19 23.67
C PHE A 253 -71.51 60.33 23.54
N TYR A 254 -70.41 60.94 23.14
CA TYR A 254 -69.15 60.25 23.07
C TYR A 254 -68.66 59.76 24.44
N SER A 255 -68.73 60.59 25.46
CA SER A 255 -68.33 60.19 26.82
C SER A 255 -69.18 59.04 27.37
N PHE A 256 -70.48 59.05 27.03
CA PHE A 256 -71.41 57.97 27.39
C PHE A 256 -71.03 56.63 26.67
N VAL A 257 -70.79 56.67 25.37
CA VAL A 257 -70.37 55.47 24.62
C VAL A 257 -69.05 54.92 25.17
N ARG A 258 -68.05 55.77 25.43
CA ARG A 258 -66.78 55.36 26.03
C ARG A 258 -66.91 54.75 27.42
N SER A 259 -67.81 55.27 28.23
CA SER A 259 -68.05 54.65 29.54
C SER A 259 -68.72 53.28 29.43
N LEU A 260 -69.60 53.10 28.42
CA LEU A 260 -70.18 51.80 28.10
C LEU A 260 -69.11 50.78 27.57
N ASP A 261 -68.20 51.22 26.71
CA ASP A 261 -67.11 50.39 26.22
C ASP A 261 -66.18 49.98 27.37
N ALA A 262 -65.80 50.89 28.24
CA ALA A 262 -65.01 50.60 29.44
C ALA A 262 -65.75 49.64 30.39
N LEU A 263 -67.08 49.80 30.60
CA LEU A 263 -67.85 48.86 31.36
C LEU A 263 -67.89 47.49 30.73
N LYS A 264 -68.06 47.38 29.41
CA LYS A 264 -68.04 46.12 28.66
C LYS A 264 -66.66 45.40 28.77
N ALA A 265 -65.59 46.17 28.62
CA ALA A 265 -64.19 45.58 28.75
C ALA A 265 -64.00 45.10 30.20
N SER A 266 -64.44 45.80 31.23
CA SER A 266 -64.32 45.36 32.62
C SER A 266 -65.21 44.16 32.95
N MET A 267 -66.31 43.94 32.23
CA MET A 267 -67.20 42.79 32.42
C MET A 267 -66.76 41.53 31.61
N THR A 268 -66.01 41.69 30.53
CA THR A 268 -65.53 40.58 29.70
C THR A 268 -64.18 40.00 30.19
N GLY A 269 -63.55 40.65 31.15
CA GLY A 269 -62.40 40.08 31.86
C GLY A 269 -61.13 39.84 31.05
N ASP A 270 -60.92 40.64 30.00
CA ASP A 270 -59.66 40.68 29.25
C ASP A 270 -58.79 41.85 29.75
#